data_f9d52a3cc44a36c1b952c603f265f37a
#
_entry.id   f9d52a3cc44a36c1b952c603f265f37a
#
_cell.length_a   1.000
_cell.length_b   1.000
_cell.length_c   1.000
_cell.angle_alpha   90.00
_cell.angle_beta   90.00
_cell.angle_gamma   90.00
#
_symmetry.space_group_name_H-M   'P 1'
#
loop_
_entity.id
_entity.type
_entity.pdbx_description
1 polymer ?
#
loop_
_entity_poly.entity_id
_entity_poly.type
_entity_poly.pdbx_seq_one_letter_code
_entity_poly.pdbx_strand_id
1 'polypeptide(L)'
;YVIFNEGLVTPRIAAGINLNFWPAGPIFRKAGAFFIRRSFGGNRLYSTIFREYLGLLFERGYSVKYYAEGGRSRTGRLLPPKTGMFAMTIQSLLRGIDRPLTLVPVYIGYEHVMEVGTYHKELSGSQKKKESIIGVIKAIRNLRNYGKGFVNFGEPININQFLNKEVPNWKADIDEIDPKKPNWLTPTVKVLANEVMTAVNKTAALNGVALVALILHATDNKALSKVSLEAQLDFFLMMQRLAPYSAELTIPIETGAELLAHVIALGKVTVNQDSFGEIISLSDSAALEMRYYRNNILHVYILPALICRLLENSAKFSKEQLLMDVQRLMVLIKNDLFLWQSKEVIGQQVS
;
A
#
# COMPACT_ATOMS: atom_id res chain seq x y z
N TYR A 1 -15.08 6.18 -7.52
CA TYR A 1 -16.05 6.96 -6.74
C TYR A 1 -15.46 8.30 -6.28
N VAL A 2 -14.32 8.32 -5.55
CA VAL A 2 -13.67 9.57 -5.09
C VAL A 2 -13.40 10.51 -6.26
N ILE A 3 -12.65 10.06 -7.28
CA ILE A 3 -12.31 10.84 -8.47
C ILE A 3 -13.54 11.38 -9.19
N PHE A 4 -14.60 10.56 -9.30
CA PHE A 4 -15.86 10.97 -9.92
C PHE A 4 -16.58 12.05 -9.09
N ASN A 5 -16.62 11.90 -7.77
CA ASN A 5 -17.26 12.89 -6.89
C ASN A 5 -16.54 14.24 -6.87
N GLU A 6 -15.22 14.23 -7.13
CA GLU A 6 -14.42 15.44 -7.31
C GLU A 6 -14.57 16.06 -8.73
N GLY A 7 -15.50 15.57 -9.54
CA GLY A 7 -15.76 16.09 -10.89
C GLY A 7 -14.67 15.75 -11.91
N LEU A 8 -13.78 14.83 -11.59
CA LEU A 8 -12.67 14.45 -12.46
C LEU A 8 -13.01 13.22 -13.33
N VAL A 9 -12.37 13.12 -14.49
CA VAL A 9 -12.54 11.98 -15.41
C VAL A 9 -11.99 10.72 -14.76
N THR A 10 -12.83 9.69 -14.66
CA THR A 10 -12.41 8.40 -14.09
C THR A 10 -11.42 7.67 -15.01
N PRO A 11 -10.37 7.06 -14.44
CA PRO A 11 -9.37 6.35 -15.24
C PRO A 11 -9.92 5.06 -15.84
N ARG A 12 -9.34 4.61 -16.95
CA ARG A 12 -9.48 3.26 -17.47
C ARG A 12 -8.81 2.28 -16.52
N ILE A 13 -9.47 1.17 -16.18
CA ILE A 13 -9.01 0.26 -15.13
C ILE A 13 -8.48 -1.03 -15.74
N ALA A 14 -7.20 -1.33 -15.56
CA ALA A 14 -6.63 -2.62 -15.90
C ALA A 14 -7.08 -3.68 -14.89
N ALA A 15 -7.97 -4.56 -15.29
CA ALA A 15 -8.56 -5.60 -14.44
C ALA A 15 -8.07 -7.00 -14.88
N GLY A 16 -7.97 -7.94 -13.95
CA GLY A 16 -7.63 -9.32 -14.27
C GLY A 16 -8.72 -10.01 -15.09
N ILE A 17 -8.33 -10.84 -16.07
CA ILE A 17 -9.26 -11.57 -16.95
C ILE A 17 -10.28 -12.43 -16.18
N ASN A 18 -9.97 -12.85 -14.96
CA ASN A 18 -10.87 -13.60 -14.10
C ASN A 18 -12.13 -12.82 -13.69
N LEU A 19 -12.12 -11.49 -13.82
CA LEU A 19 -13.27 -10.63 -13.57
C LEU A 19 -14.17 -10.47 -14.81
N ASN A 20 -13.76 -11.02 -15.97
CA ASN A 20 -14.51 -10.97 -17.21
C ASN A 20 -15.49 -12.14 -17.33
N PHE A 21 -16.42 -12.28 -16.39
CA PHE A 21 -17.49 -13.27 -16.42
C PHE A 21 -18.86 -12.59 -16.51
N TRP A 22 -19.84 -13.31 -17.05
CA TRP A 22 -21.22 -12.79 -17.14
C TRP A 22 -21.93 -12.85 -15.77
N PRO A 23 -22.68 -11.81 -15.33
CA PRO A 23 -22.94 -10.53 -15.99
C PRO A 23 -21.93 -9.41 -15.65
N ALA A 24 -20.94 -9.66 -14.79
CA ALA A 24 -20.02 -8.65 -14.25
C ALA A 24 -19.10 -8.05 -15.34
N GLY A 25 -18.57 -8.86 -16.26
CA GLY A 25 -17.66 -8.40 -17.30
C GLY A 25 -18.22 -7.27 -18.16
N PRO A 26 -19.43 -7.38 -18.74
CA PRO A 26 -20.07 -6.30 -19.47
C PRO A 26 -20.26 -5.02 -18.63
N ILE A 27 -20.64 -5.13 -17.36
CA ILE A 27 -20.82 -3.99 -16.44
C ILE A 27 -19.48 -3.29 -16.21
N PHE A 28 -18.42 -4.06 -15.91
CA PHE A 28 -17.09 -3.50 -15.69
C PHE A 28 -16.52 -2.80 -16.94
N ARG A 29 -16.76 -3.36 -18.15
CA ARG A 29 -16.36 -2.67 -19.39
C ARG A 29 -17.06 -1.33 -19.55
N LYS A 30 -18.36 -1.25 -19.30
CA LYS A 30 -19.10 0.01 -19.33
C LYS A 30 -18.57 1.02 -18.29
N ALA A 31 -18.09 0.52 -17.15
CA ALA A 31 -17.43 1.33 -16.12
C ALA A 31 -15.95 1.66 -16.42
N GLY A 32 -15.45 1.38 -17.62
CA GLY A 32 -14.11 1.73 -18.07
C GLY A 32 -13.04 0.67 -17.81
N ALA A 33 -13.39 -0.53 -17.36
CA ALA A 33 -12.42 -1.61 -17.19
C ALA A 33 -12.05 -2.27 -18.52
N PHE A 34 -10.77 -2.60 -18.68
CA PHE A 34 -10.27 -3.52 -19.70
C PHE A 34 -9.56 -4.70 -19.03
N PHE A 35 -9.62 -5.88 -19.67
CA PHE A 35 -9.18 -7.10 -19.01
C PHE A 35 -7.83 -7.57 -19.53
N ILE A 36 -6.92 -7.86 -18.58
CA ILE A 36 -5.56 -8.32 -18.87
C ILE A 36 -5.33 -9.75 -18.38
N ARG A 37 -4.54 -10.51 -19.12
CA ARG A 37 -4.10 -11.84 -18.70
C ARG A 37 -3.11 -11.72 -17.53
N ARG A 38 -3.06 -12.74 -16.68
CA ARG A 38 -2.15 -12.77 -15.51
C ARG A 38 -0.67 -12.84 -15.91
N SER A 39 -0.36 -13.39 -17.09
CA SER A 39 0.99 -13.51 -17.60
C SER A 39 1.01 -13.13 -19.08
N PHE A 40 2.03 -12.39 -19.46
CA PHE A 40 2.35 -12.05 -20.85
C PHE A 40 3.41 -13.00 -21.44
N GLY A 41 4.03 -13.85 -20.61
CA GLY A 41 5.08 -14.76 -21.02
C GLY A 41 4.61 -15.76 -22.07
N GLY A 42 5.43 -15.96 -23.11
CA GLY A 42 5.19 -16.91 -24.18
C GLY A 42 4.21 -16.47 -25.30
N ASN A 43 3.55 -15.31 -25.18
CA ASN A 43 2.63 -14.79 -26.21
C ASN A 43 3.05 -13.38 -26.68
N ARG A 44 3.96 -13.36 -27.66
CA ARG A 44 4.48 -12.08 -28.24
C ARG A 44 3.35 -11.26 -28.87
N LEU A 45 2.44 -11.89 -29.62
CA LEU A 45 1.34 -11.19 -30.27
C LEU A 45 0.45 -10.47 -29.23
N TYR A 46 0.06 -11.17 -28.17
CA TYR A 46 -0.75 -10.56 -27.11
C TYR A 46 -0.03 -9.38 -26.42
N SER A 47 1.24 -9.54 -26.08
CA SER A 47 2.01 -8.48 -25.42
C SER A 47 2.21 -7.26 -26.33
N THR A 48 2.40 -7.48 -27.64
CA THR A 48 2.51 -6.39 -28.63
C THR A 48 1.18 -5.66 -28.76
N ILE A 49 0.07 -6.37 -29.01
CA ILE A 49 -1.26 -5.75 -29.13
C ILE A 49 -1.61 -4.97 -27.85
N PHE A 50 -1.30 -5.51 -26.70
CA PHE A 50 -1.59 -4.84 -25.42
C PHE A 50 -0.76 -3.57 -25.24
N ARG A 51 0.51 -3.58 -25.62
CA ARG A 51 1.38 -2.40 -25.60
C ARG A 51 0.84 -1.31 -26.54
N GLU A 52 0.45 -1.67 -27.79
CA GLU A 52 -0.18 -0.75 -28.73
C GLU A 52 -1.46 -0.13 -28.15
N TYR A 53 -2.32 -0.96 -27.57
CA TYR A 53 -3.56 -0.51 -26.96
C TYR A 53 -3.30 0.49 -25.81
N LEU A 54 -2.29 0.22 -24.98
CA LEU A 54 -1.89 1.11 -23.89
C LEU A 54 -1.34 2.45 -24.43
N GLY A 55 -0.50 2.40 -25.46
CA GLY A 55 0.01 3.58 -26.16
C GLY A 55 -1.12 4.46 -26.69
N LEU A 56 -2.09 3.88 -27.39
CA LEU A 56 -3.27 4.58 -27.89
C LEU A 56 -4.10 5.24 -26.78
N LEU A 57 -4.20 4.61 -25.63
CA LEU A 57 -4.89 5.22 -24.47
C LEU A 57 -4.15 6.48 -24.00
N PHE A 58 -2.83 6.43 -23.91
CA PHE A 58 -2.01 7.57 -23.50
C PHE A 58 -2.02 8.70 -24.54
N GLU A 59 -1.88 8.40 -25.82
CA GLU A 59 -1.98 9.39 -26.91
C GLU A 59 -3.31 10.14 -26.88
N ARG A 60 -4.41 9.42 -26.59
CA ARG A 60 -5.74 10.02 -26.45
C ARG A 60 -5.97 10.74 -25.13
N GLY A 61 -4.97 10.77 -24.23
CA GLY A 61 -5.04 11.44 -22.94
C GLY A 61 -5.88 10.70 -21.89
N TYR A 62 -6.14 9.40 -22.05
CA TYR A 62 -6.83 8.63 -21.03
C TYR A 62 -5.88 8.29 -19.87
N SER A 63 -6.34 8.56 -18.66
CA SER A 63 -5.70 8.04 -17.44
C SER A 63 -5.93 6.53 -17.34
N VAL A 64 -4.88 5.80 -16.95
CA VAL A 64 -4.93 4.34 -16.76
C VAL A 64 -4.59 3.99 -15.32
N LYS A 65 -5.49 3.28 -14.65
CA LYS A 65 -5.27 2.74 -13.31
C LYS A 65 -4.87 1.27 -13.38
N TYR A 66 -3.79 0.92 -12.72
CA TYR A 66 -3.38 -0.47 -12.51
C TYR A 66 -2.83 -0.67 -11.09
N TYR A 67 -2.84 -1.91 -10.64
CA TYR A 67 -2.32 -2.27 -9.33
C TYR A 67 -0.87 -2.71 -9.47
N ALA A 68 0.06 -1.93 -8.91
CA ALA A 68 1.49 -2.17 -9.01
C ALA A 68 1.92 -3.55 -8.48
N GLU A 69 1.26 -4.04 -7.45
CA GLU A 69 1.53 -5.36 -6.85
C GLU A 69 1.06 -6.54 -7.73
N GLY A 70 0.16 -6.30 -8.69
CA GLY A 70 -0.42 -7.33 -9.54
C GLY A 70 -1.18 -8.43 -8.82
N GLY A 71 -1.46 -8.25 -7.53
CA GLY A 71 -2.19 -9.19 -6.67
C GLY A 71 -2.65 -8.53 -5.38
N ARG A 72 -3.34 -9.31 -4.54
CA ARG A 72 -3.79 -8.86 -3.21
C ARG A 72 -2.76 -9.27 -2.15
N SER A 73 -2.30 -8.33 -1.33
CA SER A 73 -1.55 -8.68 -0.13
C SER A 73 -2.44 -9.44 0.84
N ARG A 74 -1.97 -10.59 1.31
CA ARG A 74 -2.65 -11.38 2.34
C ARG A 74 -2.14 -11.08 3.74
N THR A 75 -1.02 -10.39 3.81
CA THR A 75 -0.35 -10.07 5.07
C THR A 75 -0.56 -8.64 5.52
N GLY A 76 -1.08 -7.77 4.65
CA GLY A 76 -1.18 -6.33 4.86
C GLY A 76 0.09 -5.54 4.55
N ARG A 77 1.22 -6.20 4.22
CA ARG A 77 2.41 -5.53 3.70
C ARG A 77 2.29 -5.34 2.19
N LEU A 78 2.90 -4.28 1.66
CA LEU A 78 3.05 -4.14 0.22
C LEU A 78 3.82 -5.32 -0.36
N LEU A 79 3.36 -5.83 -1.50
CA LEU A 79 4.05 -6.88 -2.24
C LEU A 79 5.11 -6.26 -3.17
N PRO A 80 6.14 -7.02 -3.57
CA PRO A 80 7.06 -6.59 -4.60
C PRO A 80 6.32 -6.20 -5.89
N PRO A 81 6.64 -5.07 -6.52
CA PRO A 81 5.93 -4.57 -7.69
C PRO A 81 6.12 -5.47 -8.91
N LYS A 82 5.06 -5.60 -9.71
CA LYS A 82 5.10 -6.22 -11.03
C LYS A 82 5.49 -5.19 -12.07
N THR A 83 6.68 -5.33 -12.61
CA THR A 83 7.30 -4.33 -13.50
C THR A 83 6.71 -4.24 -14.90
N GLY A 84 5.85 -5.18 -15.31
CA GLY A 84 5.33 -5.27 -16.68
C GLY A 84 4.58 -4.01 -17.15
N MET A 85 3.66 -3.49 -16.34
CA MET A 85 2.91 -2.27 -16.69
C MET A 85 3.82 -1.03 -16.71
N PHE A 86 4.75 -0.91 -15.79
CA PHE A 86 5.74 0.17 -15.79
C PHE A 86 6.62 0.13 -17.05
N ALA A 87 7.09 -1.06 -17.44
CA ALA A 87 7.87 -1.23 -18.66
C ALA A 87 7.07 -0.82 -19.91
N MET A 88 5.82 -1.22 -20.01
CA MET A 88 4.95 -0.85 -21.14
C MET A 88 4.65 0.63 -21.16
N THR A 89 4.52 1.29 -20.02
CA THR A 89 4.34 2.73 -19.92
C THR A 89 5.56 3.50 -20.46
N ILE A 90 6.78 3.08 -20.06
CA ILE A 90 8.01 3.68 -20.61
C ILE A 90 8.15 3.36 -22.12
N GLN A 91 7.86 2.13 -22.53
CA GLN A 91 7.91 1.76 -23.95
C GLN A 91 6.92 2.56 -24.80
N SER A 92 5.81 3.02 -24.24
CA SER A 92 4.90 3.93 -24.95
C SER A 92 5.56 5.28 -25.23
N LEU A 93 6.38 5.82 -24.33
CA LEU A 93 7.17 7.03 -24.59
C LEU A 93 8.22 6.83 -25.70
N LEU A 94 8.84 5.64 -25.75
CA LEU A 94 9.82 5.31 -26.80
C LEU A 94 9.19 5.20 -28.20
N ARG A 95 7.87 5.22 -28.31
CA ARG A 95 7.13 5.33 -29.57
C ARG A 95 6.84 6.77 -29.98
N GLY A 96 7.44 7.77 -29.34
CA GLY A 96 7.28 9.16 -29.71
C GLY A 96 5.96 9.80 -29.26
N ILE A 97 5.36 9.32 -28.13
CA ILE A 97 4.20 10.00 -27.58
C ILE A 97 4.62 11.39 -27.08
N ASP A 98 4.03 12.44 -27.65
CA ASP A 98 4.33 13.84 -27.29
C ASP A 98 3.82 14.25 -25.89
N ARG A 99 2.81 13.53 -25.38
CA ARG A 99 2.21 13.85 -24.09
C ARG A 99 3.10 13.38 -22.93
N PRO A 100 3.37 14.25 -21.94
CA PRO A 100 4.08 13.83 -20.74
C PRO A 100 3.26 12.81 -19.98
N LEU A 101 3.89 11.70 -19.58
CA LEU A 101 3.27 10.68 -18.74
C LEU A 101 3.68 10.88 -17.29
N THR A 102 2.69 10.81 -16.40
CA THR A 102 2.88 10.98 -14.96
C THR A 102 2.25 9.80 -14.22
N LEU A 103 3.02 9.20 -13.33
CA LEU A 103 2.51 8.19 -12.39
C LEU A 103 2.07 8.90 -11.10
N VAL A 104 0.86 8.63 -10.67
CA VAL A 104 0.34 9.11 -9.39
C VAL A 104 0.22 7.91 -8.46
N PRO A 105 1.09 7.79 -7.43
CA PRO A 105 0.98 6.77 -6.40
C PRO A 105 -0.33 6.95 -5.63
N VAL A 106 -1.08 5.87 -5.40
CA VAL A 106 -2.34 5.94 -4.65
C VAL A 106 -2.33 4.91 -3.55
N TYR A 107 -2.43 5.37 -2.30
CA TYR A 107 -2.68 4.52 -1.15
C TYR A 107 -4.18 4.29 -0.98
N ILE A 108 -4.56 3.03 -0.73
CA ILE A 108 -5.94 2.66 -0.41
C ILE A 108 -5.91 1.81 0.86
N GLY A 109 -6.48 2.33 1.94
CA GLY A 109 -6.58 1.67 3.23
C GLY A 109 -8.03 1.45 3.64
N TYR A 110 -8.28 0.43 4.46
CA TYR A 110 -9.61 0.09 4.98
C TYR A 110 -9.51 -0.33 6.45
N GLU A 111 -10.49 0.04 7.26
CA GLU A 111 -10.65 -0.45 8.64
C GLU A 111 -11.26 -1.86 8.71
N HIS A 112 -11.93 -2.29 7.64
CA HIS A 112 -12.43 -3.64 7.50
C HIS A 112 -12.29 -4.15 6.08
N VAL A 113 -11.58 -5.26 5.91
CA VAL A 113 -11.45 -6.00 4.66
C VAL A 113 -12.18 -7.33 4.81
N MET A 114 -13.24 -7.54 4.04
CA MET A 114 -14.12 -8.73 4.12
C MET A 114 -13.36 -10.06 3.93
N GLU A 115 -12.23 -10.01 3.26
CA GLU A 115 -11.48 -11.19 2.83
C GLU A 115 -10.39 -11.61 3.84
N VAL A 116 -10.07 -10.80 4.86
CA VAL A 116 -8.96 -11.08 5.79
C VAL A 116 -9.14 -12.41 6.51
N GLY A 117 -10.36 -12.74 6.94
CA GLY A 117 -10.65 -14.05 7.55
C GLY A 117 -10.41 -15.23 6.59
N THR A 118 -10.51 -15.04 5.26
CA THR A 118 -10.20 -16.08 4.28
C THR A 118 -8.73 -16.16 3.94
N TYR A 119 -7.98 -15.06 4.06
CA TYR A 119 -6.53 -15.03 3.80
C TYR A 119 -5.75 -15.98 4.70
N HIS A 120 -6.14 -16.09 5.97
CA HIS A 120 -5.51 -17.04 6.89
C HIS A 120 -5.71 -18.49 6.47
N LYS A 121 -6.92 -18.84 6.01
CA LYS A 121 -7.20 -20.19 5.47
C LYS A 121 -6.38 -20.50 4.23
N GLU A 122 -6.21 -19.50 3.34
CA GLU A 122 -5.37 -19.64 2.15
C GLU A 122 -3.87 -19.78 2.50
N LEU A 123 -3.38 -19.01 3.48
CA LEU A 123 -2.00 -19.10 3.99
C LEU A 123 -1.72 -20.46 4.68
N SER A 124 -2.74 -21.07 5.28
CA SER A 124 -2.67 -22.41 5.90
C SER A 124 -2.86 -23.56 4.90
N GLY A 125 -2.82 -23.29 3.58
CA GLY A 125 -2.85 -24.31 2.53
C GLY A 125 -4.24 -24.70 2.01
N SER A 126 -5.31 -24.01 2.43
CA SER A 126 -6.66 -24.27 1.90
C SER A 126 -6.80 -23.79 0.46
N GLN A 127 -7.44 -24.58 -0.40
CA GLN A 127 -7.68 -24.22 -1.80
C GLN A 127 -8.59 -22.99 -1.92
N LYS A 128 -8.29 -22.12 -2.89
CA LYS A 128 -9.13 -20.97 -3.24
C LYS A 128 -10.54 -21.42 -3.62
N LYS A 129 -11.54 -20.93 -2.90
CA LYS A 129 -12.93 -21.03 -3.38
C LYS A 129 -13.08 -20.11 -4.61
N LYS A 130 -13.72 -20.63 -5.67
CA LYS A 130 -14.10 -19.82 -6.84
C LYS A 130 -15.07 -18.73 -6.39
N GLU A 131 -14.80 -17.50 -6.81
CA GLU A 131 -15.69 -16.37 -6.59
C GLU A 131 -17.04 -16.67 -7.25
N SER A 132 -18.11 -16.69 -6.46
CA SER A 132 -19.48 -16.97 -6.92
C SER A 132 -20.29 -15.67 -6.88
N ILE A 133 -21.12 -15.44 -7.91
CA ILE A 133 -22.07 -14.32 -7.97
C ILE A 133 -22.98 -14.33 -6.74
N ILE A 134 -23.39 -15.51 -6.28
CA ILE A 134 -24.22 -15.68 -5.08
C ILE A 134 -23.47 -15.15 -3.83
N GLY A 135 -22.15 -15.35 -3.75
CA GLY A 135 -21.31 -14.81 -2.69
C GLY A 135 -21.28 -13.29 -2.69
N VAL A 136 -21.18 -12.66 -3.85
CA VAL A 136 -21.21 -11.19 -4.00
C VAL A 136 -22.57 -10.62 -3.61
N ILE A 137 -23.68 -11.22 -4.08
CA ILE A 137 -25.04 -10.76 -3.72
C ILE A 137 -25.30 -10.93 -2.22
N LYS A 138 -24.87 -12.04 -1.63
CA LYS A 138 -24.97 -12.28 -0.19
C LYS A 138 -24.14 -11.28 0.62
N ALA A 139 -22.95 -10.92 0.15
CA ALA A 139 -22.11 -9.89 0.76
C ALA A 139 -22.77 -8.51 0.70
N ILE A 140 -23.38 -8.13 -0.43
CA ILE A 140 -24.12 -6.87 -0.59
C ILE A 140 -25.36 -6.81 0.34
N ARG A 141 -26.09 -7.90 0.48
CA ARG A 141 -27.25 -7.98 1.39
C ARG A 141 -26.87 -7.91 2.88
N ASN A 142 -25.65 -8.30 3.22
CA ASN A 142 -25.13 -8.29 4.58
C ASN A 142 -24.17 -7.11 4.82
N LEU A 143 -24.35 -5.99 4.10
CA LEU A 143 -23.58 -4.77 4.32
C LEU A 143 -23.77 -4.31 5.78
N ARG A 144 -22.72 -4.53 6.57
CA ARG A 144 -22.56 -3.99 7.93
C ARG A 144 -21.77 -2.69 7.86
N ASN A 145 -21.70 -1.99 8.98
CA ASN A 145 -20.76 -0.88 9.10
C ASN A 145 -19.32 -1.43 9.03
N TYR A 146 -18.64 -1.19 7.92
CA TYR A 146 -17.27 -1.65 7.67
C TYR A 146 -16.21 -0.60 8.06
N GLY A 147 -16.61 0.48 8.74
CA GLY A 147 -15.71 1.57 9.08
C GLY A 147 -15.35 2.46 7.90
N LYS A 148 -14.24 3.14 8.03
CA LYS A 148 -13.75 4.12 7.06
C LYS A 148 -12.86 3.48 5.99
N GLY A 149 -12.90 4.03 4.77
CA GLY A 149 -11.93 3.79 3.70
C GLY A 149 -11.10 5.04 3.47
N PHE A 150 -9.80 4.88 3.24
CA PHE A 150 -8.85 5.95 3.03
C PHE A 150 -8.30 5.87 1.61
N VAL A 151 -8.27 6.98 0.91
CA VAL A 151 -7.69 7.08 -0.43
C VAL A 151 -6.81 8.32 -0.46
N ASN A 152 -5.51 8.13 -0.50
CA ASN A 152 -4.53 9.20 -0.53
C ASN A 152 -3.75 9.17 -1.84
N PHE A 153 -3.53 10.34 -2.42
CA PHE A 153 -2.75 10.53 -3.64
C PHE A 153 -1.38 11.09 -3.24
N GLY A 154 -0.33 10.39 -3.62
CA GLY A 154 1.05 10.83 -3.38
C GLY A 154 1.56 11.76 -4.46
N GLU A 155 2.78 12.28 -4.24
CA GLU A 155 3.46 13.15 -5.18
C GLU A 155 3.56 12.52 -6.56
N PRO A 156 3.12 13.24 -7.62
CA PRO A 156 3.17 12.75 -8.99
C PRO A 156 4.61 12.57 -9.48
N ILE A 157 4.92 11.42 -10.06
CA ILE A 157 6.21 11.11 -10.66
C ILE A 157 6.14 11.34 -12.16
N ASN A 158 6.73 12.41 -12.66
CA ASN A 158 6.84 12.68 -14.10
C ASN A 158 7.89 11.74 -14.72
N ILE A 159 7.45 10.85 -15.63
CA ILE A 159 8.33 9.82 -16.21
C ILE A 159 9.44 10.42 -17.06
N ASN A 160 9.18 11.52 -17.78
CA ASN A 160 10.20 12.19 -18.60
C ASN A 160 11.31 12.77 -17.70
N GLN A 161 10.95 13.43 -16.60
CA GLN A 161 11.93 13.94 -15.64
C GLN A 161 12.71 12.81 -14.97
N PHE A 162 12.03 11.74 -14.58
CA PHE A 162 12.66 10.54 -14.02
C PHE A 162 13.67 9.94 -15.03
N LEU A 163 13.29 9.76 -16.29
CA LEU A 163 14.18 9.22 -17.31
C LEU A 163 15.35 10.16 -17.62
N ASN A 164 15.14 11.47 -17.66
CA ASN A 164 16.22 12.44 -17.84
C ASN A 164 17.29 12.34 -16.77
N LYS A 165 16.88 11.97 -15.53
CA LYS A 165 17.80 11.77 -14.40
C LYS A 165 18.52 10.42 -14.47
N GLU A 166 17.77 9.34 -14.68
CA GLU A 166 18.29 7.95 -14.60
C GLU A 166 18.97 7.48 -15.89
N VAL A 167 18.55 7.99 -17.05
CA VAL A 167 19.03 7.62 -18.39
C VAL A 167 19.08 8.87 -19.29
N PRO A 168 20.05 9.76 -19.13
CA PRO A 168 20.03 11.09 -19.80
C PRO A 168 19.82 11.05 -21.32
N ASN A 169 20.27 9.99 -22.00
CA ASN A 169 20.18 9.85 -23.45
C ASN A 169 18.98 8.98 -23.91
N TRP A 170 17.98 8.73 -23.07
CA TRP A 170 16.87 7.84 -23.40
C TRP A 170 16.10 8.23 -24.68
N LYS A 171 16.10 9.53 -25.04
CA LYS A 171 15.43 10.02 -26.25
C LYS A 171 16.06 9.52 -27.53
N ALA A 172 17.33 9.10 -27.51
CA ALA A 172 17.99 8.52 -28.68
C ALA A 172 17.42 7.13 -29.07
N ASP A 173 16.72 6.47 -28.13
CA ASP A 173 16.06 5.19 -28.36
C ASP A 173 14.59 5.34 -28.80
N ILE A 174 14.11 6.57 -29.09
CA ILE A 174 12.77 6.80 -29.62
C ILE A 174 12.72 6.33 -31.07
N ASP A 175 11.79 5.43 -31.36
CA ASP A 175 11.48 4.94 -32.71
C ASP A 175 9.96 4.74 -32.81
N GLU A 176 9.31 5.56 -33.66
CA GLU A 176 7.85 5.57 -33.81
C GLU A 176 7.33 4.29 -34.52
N ILE A 177 8.17 3.64 -35.30
CA ILE A 177 7.77 2.50 -36.11
C ILE A 177 8.02 1.17 -35.41
N ASP A 178 9.24 0.92 -34.95
CA ASP A 178 9.63 -0.35 -34.30
C ASP A 178 10.57 -0.12 -33.09
N PRO A 179 10.09 0.44 -31.99
CA PRO A 179 10.92 0.72 -30.84
C PRO A 179 11.50 -0.57 -30.27
N LYS A 180 12.81 -0.69 -30.33
CA LYS A 180 13.53 -1.80 -29.72
C LYS A 180 13.50 -1.65 -28.20
N LYS A 181 13.61 -2.78 -27.50
CA LYS A 181 13.74 -2.77 -26.04
C LYS A 181 15.18 -2.41 -25.66
N PRO A 182 15.46 -1.20 -25.12
CA PRO A 182 16.82 -0.84 -24.72
C PRO A 182 17.30 -1.66 -23.53
N ASN A 183 18.62 -1.83 -23.42
CA ASN A 183 19.23 -2.58 -22.30
C ASN A 183 18.99 -1.93 -20.95
N TRP A 184 18.90 -0.61 -20.89
CA TRP A 184 18.64 0.15 -19.66
C TRP A 184 17.20 0.02 -19.18
N LEU A 185 16.23 -0.37 -20.01
CA LEU A 185 14.80 -0.38 -19.63
C LEU A 185 14.53 -1.24 -18.41
N THR A 186 15.06 -2.45 -18.34
CA THR A 186 14.75 -3.39 -17.24
C THR A 186 15.27 -2.91 -15.87
N PRO A 187 16.52 -2.46 -15.72
CA PRO A 187 16.99 -1.91 -14.45
C PRO A 187 16.26 -0.62 -14.07
N THR A 188 16.05 0.31 -15.02
CA THR A 188 15.37 1.59 -14.77
C THR A 188 13.91 1.41 -14.34
N VAL A 189 13.20 0.46 -14.95
CA VAL A 189 11.82 0.11 -14.52
C VAL A 189 11.78 -0.41 -13.10
N LYS A 190 12.78 -1.16 -12.64
CA LYS A 190 12.85 -1.62 -11.24
C LYS A 190 13.02 -0.45 -10.27
N VAL A 191 13.86 0.53 -10.63
CA VAL A 191 14.04 1.75 -9.82
C VAL A 191 12.72 2.50 -9.74
N LEU A 192 12.07 2.79 -10.88
CA LEU A 192 10.78 3.48 -10.95
C LEU A 192 9.69 2.77 -10.13
N ALA A 193 9.58 1.46 -10.28
CA ALA A 193 8.59 0.68 -9.55
C ALA A 193 8.81 0.72 -8.03
N ASN A 194 10.07 0.68 -7.60
CA ASN A 194 10.41 0.80 -6.18
C ASN A 194 10.11 2.23 -5.64
N GLU A 195 10.39 3.27 -6.44
CA GLU A 195 10.05 4.65 -6.10
C GLU A 195 8.54 4.83 -5.92
N VAL A 196 7.73 4.28 -6.83
CA VAL A 196 6.26 4.31 -6.71
C VAL A 196 5.78 3.58 -5.46
N MET A 197 6.31 2.40 -5.14
CA MET A 197 5.92 1.66 -3.93
C MET A 197 6.30 2.41 -2.65
N THR A 198 7.46 3.04 -2.65
CA THR A 198 7.92 3.90 -1.56
C THR A 198 7.01 5.12 -1.39
N ALA A 199 6.61 5.76 -2.50
CA ALA A 199 5.68 6.88 -2.48
C ALA A 199 4.28 6.47 -1.97
N VAL A 200 3.79 5.26 -2.30
CA VAL A 200 2.54 4.73 -1.72
C VAL A 200 2.64 4.62 -0.20
N ASN A 201 3.76 4.14 0.36
CA ASN A 201 3.95 4.07 1.81
C ASN A 201 4.02 5.45 2.48
N LYS A 202 4.62 6.44 1.80
CA LYS A 202 4.66 7.83 2.31
C LYS A 202 3.26 8.40 2.54
N THR A 203 2.31 8.04 1.71
CA THR A 203 0.92 8.52 1.76
C THR A 203 -0.01 7.62 2.59
N ALA A 204 0.53 6.77 3.45
CA ALA A 204 -0.29 5.92 4.31
C ALA A 204 -1.27 6.73 5.18
N ALA A 205 -2.32 6.07 5.64
CA ALA A 205 -3.26 6.64 6.61
C ALA A 205 -3.23 5.82 7.90
N LEU A 206 -3.00 6.50 9.01
CA LEU A 206 -3.20 5.93 10.34
C LEU A 206 -4.69 5.85 10.63
N ASN A 207 -5.11 4.81 11.33
CA ASN A 207 -6.49 4.63 11.79
C ASN A 207 -6.53 3.82 13.08
N GLY A 208 -7.65 3.90 13.79
CA GLY A 208 -7.80 3.24 15.09
C GLY A 208 -7.58 1.73 15.05
N VAL A 209 -8.09 1.03 14.02
CA VAL A 209 -7.94 -0.43 13.90
C VAL A 209 -6.48 -0.83 13.76
N ALA A 210 -5.71 -0.13 12.92
CA ALA A 210 -4.31 -0.43 12.69
C ALA A 210 -3.44 -0.10 13.93
N LEU A 211 -3.72 1.01 14.63
CA LEU A 211 -3.03 1.40 15.86
C LEU A 211 -3.32 0.45 17.03
N VAL A 212 -4.59 0.12 17.27
CA VAL A 212 -4.97 -0.88 18.29
C VAL A 212 -4.34 -2.24 17.98
N ALA A 213 -4.31 -2.64 16.70
CA ALA A 213 -3.64 -3.87 16.30
C ALA A 213 -2.13 -3.82 16.57
N LEU A 214 -1.46 -2.69 16.32
CA LEU A 214 -0.04 -2.52 16.57
C LEU A 214 0.26 -2.66 18.08
N ILE A 215 -0.48 -1.95 18.91
CA ILE A 215 -0.28 -1.92 20.36
C ILE A 215 -0.57 -3.29 21.00
N LEU A 216 -1.75 -3.87 20.76
CA LEU A 216 -2.12 -5.13 21.37
C LEU A 216 -1.25 -6.32 20.95
N HIS A 217 -0.70 -6.30 19.71
CA HIS A 217 0.25 -7.34 19.33
C HIS A 217 1.64 -7.19 19.94
N ALA A 218 1.95 -6.04 20.53
CA ALA A 218 3.20 -5.83 21.25
C ALA A 218 3.11 -6.28 22.73
N THR A 219 1.91 -6.60 23.23
CA THR A 219 1.70 -7.10 24.59
C THR A 219 1.69 -8.63 24.64
N ASP A 220 2.20 -9.23 25.71
CA ASP A 220 2.32 -10.69 25.87
C ASP A 220 0.98 -11.41 25.72
N ASN A 221 -0.07 -10.88 26.37
CA ASN A 221 -1.41 -11.48 26.39
C ASN A 221 -2.36 -10.88 25.33
N LYS A 222 -1.87 -9.99 24.46
CA LYS A 222 -2.70 -9.23 23.51
C LYS A 222 -3.88 -8.55 24.20
N ALA A 223 -3.64 -8.03 25.38
CA ALA A 223 -4.63 -7.39 26.23
C ALA A 223 -4.01 -6.22 27.01
N LEU A 224 -4.79 -5.17 27.23
CA LEU A 224 -4.46 -4.01 28.06
C LEU A 224 -5.70 -3.48 28.74
N SER A 225 -5.52 -2.78 29.87
CA SER A 225 -6.60 -1.97 30.42
C SER A 225 -7.01 -0.90 29.41
N LYS A 226 -8.29 -0.56 29.37
CA LYS A 226 -8.83 0.47 28.49
C LYS A 226 -8.06 1.79 28.62
N VAL A 227 -7.83 2.23 29.87
CA VAL A 227 -7.09 3.47 30.17
C VAL A 227 -5.66 3.42 29.62
N SER A 228 -4.96 2.29 29.80
CA SER A 228 -3.60 2.16 29.26
C SER A 228 -3.57 2.13 27.74
N LEU A 229 -4.55 1.50 27.10
CA LEU A 229 -4.64 1.46 25.64
C LEU A 229 -4.96 2.84 25.04
N GLU A 230 -5.88 3.60 25.66
CA GLU A 230 -6.19 4.98 25.27
C GLU A 230 -4.95 5.87 25.39
N ALA A 231 -4.23 5.80 26.49
CA ALA A 231 -2.99 6.56 26.70
C ALA A 231 -1.89 6.20 25.68
N GLN A 232 -1.75 4.90 25.36
CA GLN A 232 -0.80 4.48 24.33
C GLN A 232 -1.22 4.94 22.92
N LEU A 233 -2.51 4.92 22.58
CA LEU A 233 -3.00 5.46 21.32
C LEU A 233 -2.65 6.94 21.19
N ASP A 234 -2.91 7.74 22.23
CA ASP A 234 -2.56 9.17 22.24
C ASP A 234 -1.04 9.37 22.11
N PHE A 235 -0.23 8.55 22.76
CA PHE A 235 1.22 8.61 22.62
C PHE A 235 1.70 8.30 21.20
N PHE A 236 1.19 7.24 20.55
CA PHE A 236 1.55 6.92 19.17
C PHE A 236 1.12 8.00 18.18
N LEU A 237 -0.06 8.61 18.40
CA LEU A 237 -0.52 9.77 17.62
C LEU A 237 0.37 10.99 17.84
N MET A 238 0.69 11.30 19.09
CA MET A 238 1.57 12.42 19.45
C MET A 238 2.94 12.29 18.78
N MET A 239 3.54 11.10 18.79
CA MET A 239 4.81 10.87 18.10
C MET A 239 4.74 11.26 16.62
N GLN A 240 3.67 10.86 15.93
CA GLN A 240 3.52 11.18 14.51
C GLN A 240 3.11 12.64 14.26
N ARG A 241 2.46 13.31 15.19
CA ARG A 241 2.15 14.74 15.11
C ARG A 241 3.40 15.61 15.33
N LEU A 242 4.33 15.17 16.19
CA LEU A 242 5.58 15.88 16.47
C LEU A 242 6.65 15.60 15.41
N ALA A 243 6.80 14.35 15.00
CA ALA A 243 7.78 13.91 14.02
C ALA A 243 7.14 12.91 13.05
N PRO A 244 6.38 13.40 12.05
CA PRO A 244 5.66 12.53 11.13
C PRO A 244 6.62 11.69 10.28
N TYR A 245 6.22 10.45 10.02
CA TYR A 245 6.93 9.56 9.10
C TYR A 245 7.18 10.22 7.75
N SER A 246 6.18 10.93 7.22
CA SER A 246 6.28 11.77 6.03
C SER A 246 5.28 12.93 6.11
N ALA A 247 5.50 13.98 5.34
CA ALA A 247 4.56 15.10 5.23
C ALA A 247 3.21 14.69 4.61
N GLU A 248 3.17 13.56 3.91
CA GLU A 248 1.99 13.05 3.20
C GLU A 248 1.18 12.06 4.06
N LEU A 249 1.68 11.69 5.26
CA LEU A 249 1.00 10.75 6.16
C LEU A 249 -0.30 11.36 6.68
N THR A 250 -1.42 10.65 6.52
CA THR A 250 -2.68 11.05 7.16
C THR A 250 -2.69 10.60 8.61
N ILE A 251 -2.79 11.53 9.53
CA ILE A 251 -2.85 11.30 10.97
C ILE A 251 -4.25 11.64 11.46
N PRO A 252 -4.94 10.76 12.21
CA PRO A 252 -6.25 11.05 12.79
C PRO A 252 -6.23 12.29 13.68
N ILE A 253 -7.32 13.06 13.64
CA ILE A 253 -7.52 14.20 14.56
C ILE A 253 -8.14 13.75 15.87
N GLU A 254 -8.77 12.59 15.87
CA GLU A 254 -9.42 11.96 17.02
C GLU A 254 -8.42 11.68 18.16
N THR A 255 -8.91 11.61 19.36
CA THR A 255 -8.19 11.17 20.57
C THR A 255 -8.07 9.65 20.61
N GLY A 256 -7.18 9.13 21.46
CA GLY A 256 -7.06 7.68 21.70
C GLY A 256 -8.37 7.04 22.16
N ALA A 257 -9.12 7.74 23.03
CA ALA A 257 -10.42 7.29 23.52
C ALA A 257 -11.47 7.21 22.40
N GLU A 258 -11.55 8.21 21.52
CA GLU A 258 -12.49 8.23 20.37
C GLU A 258 -12.15 7.13 19.37
N LEU A 259 -10.86 6.93 19.07
CA LEU A 259 -10.41 5.85 18.18
C LEU A 259 -10.73 4.48 18.77
N LEU A 260 -10.49 4.27 20.06
CA LEU A 260 -10.80 3.00 20.73
C LEU A 260 -12.30 2.73 20.74
N ALA A 261 -13.13 3.72 21.06
CA ALA A 261 -14.59 3.60 21.03
C ALA A 261 -15.08 3.18 19.62
N HIS A 262 -14.51 3.77 18.57
CA HIS A 262 -14.80 3.39 17.19
C HIS A 262 -14.40 1.92 16.89
N VAL A 263 -13.21 1.48 17.33
CA VAL A 263 -12.74 0.10 17.13
C VAL A 263 -13.61 -0.91 17.85
N ILE A 264 -14.07 -0.58 19.06
CA ILE A 264 -15.04 -1.40 19.84
C ILE A 264 -16.37 -1.49 19.07
N ALA A 265 -16.89 -0.37 18.57
CA ALA A 265 -18.14 -0.33 17.80
C ALA A 265 -18.04 -1.16 16.48
N LEU A 266 -16.85 -1.28 15.89
CA LEU A 266 -16.59 -2.16 14.74
C LEU A 266 -16.50 -3.65 15.13
N GLY A 267 -16.52 -4.00 16.41
CA GLY A 267 -16.40 -5.39 16.89
C GLY A 267 -15.03 -6.02 16.61
N LYS A 268 -13.95 -5.22 16.59
CA LYS A 268 -12.59 -5.70 16.30
C LYS A 268 -11.86 -6.21 17.54
N VAL A 269 -12.33 -5.87 18.72
CA VAL A 269 -11.75 -6.23 20.02
C VAL A 269 -12.83 -6.75 20.96
N THR A 270 -12.42 -7.47 21.97
CA THR A 270 -13.29 -7.92 23.06
C THR A 270 -13.09 -7.01 24.27
N VAL A 271 -14.19 -6.58 24.90
CA VAL A 271 -14.18 -5.82 26.14
C VAL A 271 -14.61 -6.75 27.28
N ASN A 272 -13.75 -6.93 28.26
CA ASN A 272 -14.01 -7.70 29.46
C ASN A 272 -13.95 -6.77 30.67
N GLN A 273 -14.81 -7.01 31.67
CA GLN A 273 -14.81 -6.28 32.92
C GLN A 273 -14.16 -7.17 33.99
N ASP A 274 -13.20 -6.62 34.71
CA ASP A 274 -12.65 -7.25 35.91
C ASP A 274 -12.68 -6.30 37.10
N SER A 275 -12.04 -6.71 38.23
CA SER A 275 -11.97 -5.90 39.45
C SER A 275 -11.16 -4.61 39.32
N PHE A 276 -10.35 -4.48 38.28
CA PHE A 276 -9.48 -3.32 38.01
C PHE A 276 -10.03 -2.41 36.90
N GLY A 277 -11.15 -2.79 36.25
CA GLY A 277 -11.79 -2.01 35.21
C GLY A 277 -11.99 -2.77 33.88
N GLU A 278 -12.17 -2.04 32.80
CA GLU A 278 -12.34 -2.61 31.46
C GLU A 278 -11.00 -3.04 30.87
N ILE A 279 -10.93 -4.30 30.46
CA ILE A 279 -9.78 -4.89 29.73
C ILE A 279 -10.16 -5.07 28.26
N ILE A 280 -9.35 -4.52 27.39
CA ILE A 280 -9.48 -4.67 25.94
C ILE A 280 -8.52 -5.75 25.47
N SER A 281 -9.04 -6.73 24.74
CA SER A 281 -8.25 -7.90 24.32
C SER A 281 -8.57 -8.35 22.89
N LEU A 282 -7.66 -9.11 22.30
CA LEU A 282 -7.84 -9.82 21.04
C LEU A 282 -8.02 -11.31 21.32
N SER A 283 -9.13 -11.90 20.85
CA SER A 283 -9.24 -13.35 20.75
C SER A 283 -8.21 -13.88 19.73
N ASP A 284 -7.88 -15.16 19.75
CA ASP A 284 -6.90 -15.73 18.81
C ASP A 284 -7.30 -15.53 17.35
N SER A 285 -8.57 -15.65 17.00
CA SER A 285 -9.07 -15.39 15.66
C SER A 285 -8.97 -13.90 15.29
N ALA A 286 -9.34 -12.99 16.20
CA ALA A 286 -9.20 -11.55 16.00
C ALA A 286 -7.72 -11.14 15.87
N ALA A 287 -6.83 -11.72 16.68
CA ALA A 287 -5.41 -11.46 16.61
C ALA A 287 -4.82 -11.82 15.24
N LEU A 288 -5.25 -12.93 14.64
CA LEU A 288 -4.84 -13.29 13.29
C LEU A 288 -5.29 -12.26 12.25
N GLU A 289 -6.54 -11.82 12.32
CA GLU A 289 -7.07 -10.80 11.41
C GLU A 289 -6.39 -9.44 11.63
N MET A 290 -6.19 -9.05 12.88
CA MET A 290 -5.60 -7.76 13.24
C MET A 290 -4.13 -7.63 12.82
N ARG A 291 -3.39 -8.73 12.63
CA ARG A 291 -2.04 -8.70 12.02
C ARG A 291 -2.02 -8.02 10.66
N TYR A 292 -3.08 -8.19 9.86
CA TYR A 292 -3.20 -7.54 8.57
C TYR A 292 -3.16 -6.01 8.73
N TYR A 293 -3.98 -5.47 9.62
CA TYR A 293 -4.07 -4.03 9.84
C TYR A 293 -2.81 -3.45 10.49
N ARG A 294 -2.22 -4.16 11.47
CA ARG A 294 -0.91 -3.81 12.02
C ARG A 294 0.14 -3.64 10.92
N ASN A 295 0.19 -4.58 9.99
CA ASN A 295 1.20 -4.60 8.95
C ASN A 295 1.03 -3.46 7.92
N ASN A 296 -0.17 -2.88 7.79
CA ASN A 296 -0.40 -1.71 6.94
C ASN A 296 0.38 -0.48 7.39
N ILE A 297 0.66 -0.34 8.69
CA ILE A 297 1.33 0.84 9.27
C ILE A 297 2.69 0.52 9.92
N LEU A 298 3.18 -0.71 9.79
CA LEU A 298 4.43 -1.14 10.42
C LEU A 298 5.62 -0.27 9.99
N HIS A 299 5.67 0.13 8.73
CA HIS A 299 6.72 0.98 8.17
C HIS A 299 6.77 2.38 8.82
N VAL A 300 5.65 2.88 9.32
CA VAL A 300 5.57 4.21 9.98
C VAL A 300 6.31 4.23 11.32
N TYR A 301 6.28 3.12 12.05
CA TYR A 301 6.83 3.04 13.41
C TYR A 301 8.15 2.26 13.50
N ILE A 302 8.69 1.76 12.40
CA ILE A 302 9.89 0.92 12.43
C ILE A 302 11.14 1.67 12.91
N LEU A 303 11.31 2.93 12.51
CA LEU A 303 12.48 3.72 12.91
C LEU A 303 12.45 4.04 14.41
N PRO A 304 11.38 4.63 14.99
CA PRO A 304 11.32 4.82 16.43
C PRO A 304 11.43 3.50 17.22
N ALA A 305 10.86 2.41 16.73
CA ALA A 305 10.98 1.10 17.37
C ALA A 305 12.44 0.60 17.39
N LEU A 306 13.19 0.79 16.31
CA LEU A 306 14.62 0.44 16.26
C LEU A 306 15.44 1.29 17.24
N ILE A 307 15.18 2.58 17.32
CA ILE A 307 15.84 3.50 18.25
C ILE A 307 15.60 3.03 19.69
N CYS A 308 14.34 2.81 20.07
CA CYS A 308 13.99 2.34 21.42
C CYS A 308 14.68 0.99 21.73
N ARG A 309 14.67 0.05 20.79
CA ARG A 309 15.30 -1.27 21.00
C ARG A 309 16.79 -1.22 21.17
N LEU A 310 17.47 -0.33 20.46
CA LEU A 310 18.91 -0.13 20.64
C LEU A 310 19.21 0.53 21.99
N LEU A 311 18.42 1.51 22.41
CA LEU A 311 18.60 2.18 23.71
C LEU A 311 18.37 1.25 24.89
N GLU A 312 17.40 0.35 24.81
CA GLU A 312 17.14 -0.69 25.86
C GLU A 312 18.33 -1.62 26.09
N ASN A 313 19.07 -1.94 25.01
CA ASN A 313 20.16 -2.94 25.08
C ASN A 313 21.52 -2.36 25.46
N SER A 314 21.63 -1.07 25.72
CA SER A 314 22.92 -0.41 26.03
C SER A 314 22.82 0.60 27.13
N ALA A 315 23.68 0.44 28.14
CA ALA A 315 23.77 1.37 29.27
C ALA A 315 24.42 2.74 28.90
N LYS A 316 25.14 2.83 27.79
CA LYS A 316 25.79 4.05 27.31
C LYS A 316 25.82 4.06 25.78
N PHE A 317 25.08 4.98 25.19
CA PHE A 317 25.18 5.30 23.76
C PHE A 317 25.74 6.71 23.55
N SER A 318 26.67 6.85 22.60
CA SER A 318 26.82 8.16 21.95
C SER A 318 25.78 8.26 20.83
N LYS A 319 25.35 9.49 20.53
CA LYS A 319 24.43 9.78 19.43
C LYS A 319 24.95 9.25 18.09
N GLU A 320 26.26 9.37 17.87
CA GLU A 320 26.96 8.91 16.66
C GLU A 320 26.88 7.37 16.51
N GLN A 321 27.08 6.65 17.62
CA GLN A 321 26.97 5.19 17.62
C GLN A 321 25.53 4.75 17.34
N LEU A 322 24.54 5.36 17.99
CA LEU A 322 23.12 5.08 17.75
C LEU A 322 22.76 5.31 16.27
N LEU A 323 23.20 6.43 15.70
CA LEU A 323 22.95 6.75 14.30
C LEU A 323 23.56 5.70 13.35
N MET A 324 24.82 5.28 13.60
CA MET A 324 25.45 4.26 12.78
C MET A 324 24.70 2.91 12.82
N ASP A 325 24.28 2.49 14.00
CA ASP A 325 23.60 1.20 14.19
C ASP A 325 22.18 1.23 13.60
N VAL A 326 21.45 2.32 13.76
CA VAL A 326 20.16 2.53 13.07
C VAL A 326 20.34 2.47 11.56
N GLN A 327 21.32 3.19 11.00
CA GLN A 327 21.56 3.19 9.55
C GLN A 327 21.92 1.81 9.01
N ARG A 328 22.71 1.01 9.76
CA ARG A 328 23.05 -0.37 9.38
C ARG A 328 21.81 -1.27 9.34
N LEU A 329 20.96 -1.19 10.37
CA LEU A 329 19.73 -1.99 10.42
C LEU A 329 18.71 -1.56 9.38
N MET A 330 18.57 -0.25 9.13
CA MET A 330 17.66 0.28 8.12
C MET A 330 17.99 -0.23 6.70
N VAL A 331 19.26 -0.42 6.36
CA VAL A 331 19.66 -0.99 5.06
C VAL A 331 19.08 -2.38 4.86
N LEU A 332 19.00 -3.21 5.91
CA LEU A 332 18.49 -4.58 5.83
C LEU A 332 16.99 -4.65 5.55
N ILE A 333 16.22 -3.70 6.07
CA ILE A 333 14.75 -3.72 6.01
C ILE A 333 14.16 -2.73 5.00
N LYS A 334 14.97 -1.79 4.49
CA LYS A 334 14.51 -0.70 3.63
C LYS A 334 13.74 -1.20 2.40
N ASN A 335 14.27 -2.19 1.72
CA ASN A 335 13.65 -2.71 0.50
C ASN A 335 12.40 -3.56 0.77
N ASP A 336 12.39 -4.29 1.89
CA ASP A 336 11.25 -5.15 2.26
C ASP A 336 10.03 -4.34 2.72
N LEU A 337 10.27 -3.15 3.26
CA LEU A 337 9.23 -2.26 3.76
C LEU A 337 9.04 -1.01 2.90
N PHE A 338 9.75 -0.87 1.79
CA PHE A 338 9.69 0.31 0.91
C PHE A 338 9.82 1.62 1.69
N LEU A 339 10.89 1.74 2.50
CA LEU A 339 11.16 2.91 3.32
C LEU A 339 11.81 4.01 2.49
N TRP A 340 11.35 5.24 2.68
CA TRP A 340 11.82 6.39 1.92
C TRP A 340 13.03 7.10 2.55
N GLN A 341 13.24 6.92 3.85
CA GLN A 341 14.26 7.66 4.60
C GLN A 341 15.66 7.39 4.01
N SER A 342 16.34 8.47 3.64
CA SER A 342 17.75 8.46 3.32
C SER A 342 18.59 8.48 4.61
N LYS A 343 19.91 8.30 4.48
CA LYS A 343 20.81 8.41 5.65
C LYS A 343 20.75 9.77 6.30
N GLU A 344 20.61 10.84 5.51
CA GLU A 344 20.51 12.21 5.96
C GLU A 344 19.22 12.44 6.76
N VAL A 345 18.08 11.94 6.26
CA VAL A 345 16.80 12.03 6.95
C VAL A 345 16.80 11.25 8.26
N ILE A 346 17.38 10.04 8.27
CA ILE A 346 17.57 9.26 9.51
C ILE A 346 18.41 10.08 10.51
N GLY A 347 19.49 10.73 10.05
CA GLY A 347 20.31 11.60 10.87
C GLY A 347 19.53 12.72 11.54
N GLN A 348 18.64 13.37 10.80
CA GLN A 348 17.75 14.41 11.32
C GLN A 348 16.72 13.89 12.33
N GLN A 349 16.15 12.72 12.09
CA GLN A 349 15.13 12.11 12.95
C GLN A 349 15.70 11.50 14.24
N VAL A 350 16.98 11.12 14.25
CA VAL A 350 17.70 10.61 15.45
C VAL A 350 18.27 11.78 16.29
N SER A 351 18.36 12.99 15.72
CA SER A 351 18.89 14.20 16.41
C SER A 351 17.90 14.77 17.39
#